data_92847287c5774d32b3c84b87982e0bf7
#
_entry.id   92847287c5774d32b3c84b87982e0bf7
#
_cell.length_a   1.000
_cell.length_b   1.000
_cell.length_c   1.000
_cell.angle_alpha   90.00
_cell.angle_beta   90.00
_cell.angle_gamma   90.00
#
_symmetry.space_group_name_H-M   'P 1'
#
loop_
_entity.id
_entity.type
_entity.pdbx_description
1 polymer ?
#
loop_
_entity_poly.entity_id
_entity_poly.type
_entity_poly.pdbx_seq_one_letter_code
_entity_poly.pdbx_strand_id
1 'polypeptide(L)'
;MWHKYFPNDPEFCLCAKMEVGMGDTIEVGDQKGQPRMLEPSEMSEDQGRHLLSIIRAQASTEFGSIQQHEVTLSRAQEDEDRFWVLRVMAEELRHGYQMFHLLTSQDWSGVTDQSAEDMVEEILSMRTGSHVLDAFNIDYDSFVDNVVFAAVIDRVGKYQLSMQKVCAYKPFAQSMPPMLREEAFHLAAGVVPLRRWVQRAAQGYELVTMNAIQRSLDKWVPRGLEMFGHEKGGDSNIRFGFKNLKNADAQSQYFEELQKVVADLNTRYVRARFPRLSPEEAEALVARLLADRTKVEGVSWEDLLTLPDRRYFRRKGEPAWTMVGTRGESFEEVDAYVKHLAATLPDPYLHSRDMRQYVETLRDVTAGRITAELASKKTPNLKRVGGVCPCSKSVRWVVEEPVTAPPTAA
;
A
#
# COMPACT_ATOMS: atom_id res chain seq x y z
N MET A 1 -9.56 10.56 -26.69
CA MET A 1 -8.91 9.73 -25.66
C MET A 1 -9.24 10.23 -24.26
N TRP A 2 -9.00 11.52 -23.94
CA TRP A 2 -9.33 12.15 -22.65
C TRP A 2 -10.77 11.87 -22.18
N HIS A 3 -11.77 12.13 -23.02
CA HIS A 3 -13.19 11.92 -22.69
C HIS A 3 -13.56 10.47 -22.36
N LYS A 4 -12.78 9.49 -22.78
CA LYS A 4 -13.01 8.09 -22.43
C LYS A 4 -12.65 7.81 -20.98
N TYR A 5 -11.58 8.42 -20.48
CA TYR A 5 -11.01 8.15 -19.16
C TYR A 5 -11.41 9.18 -18.11
N PHE A 6 -11.78 10.39 -18.53
CA PHE A 6 -12.26 11.48 -17.70
C PHE A 6 -13.61 12.01 -18.20
N PRO A 7 -14.65 11.16 -18.26
CA PRO A 7 -15.91 11.53 -18.93
C PRO A 7 -16.68 12.64 -18.22
N ASN A 8 -16.49 12.79 -16.91
CA ASN A 8 -17.22 13.73 -16.07
C ASN A 8 -16.38 14.95 -15.64
N ASP A 9 -15.13 15.01 -16.07
CA ASP A 9 -14.20 16.07 -15.68
C ASP A 9 -13.39 16.47 -16.91
N PRO A 10 -14.01 17.23 -17.85
CA PRO A 10 -13.39 17.58 -19.12
C PRO A 10 -12.15 18.46 -18.95
N GLU A 11 -12.04 19.15 -17.80
CA GLU A 11 -10.87 19.91 -17.41
C GLU A 11 -10.29 19.30 -16.16
N PHE A 12 -9.25 18.47 -16.29
CA PHE A 12 -8.51 17.98 -15.13
C PHE A 12 -7.89 19.16 -14.38
N CYS A 13 -8.33 19.37 -13.16
CA CYS A 13 -7.79 20.39 -12.29
C CYS A 13 -6.95 19.76 -11.18
N LEU A 14 -5.68 20.17 -11.09
CA LEU A 14 -4.82 19.88 -9.95
C LEU A 14 -5.17 20.85 -8.82
N CYS A 15 -6.30 20.62 -8.14
CA CYS A 15 -6.83 21.49 -7.10
C CYS A 15 -7.25 20.68 -5.86
N ALA A 16 -7.21 21.34 -4.70
CA ALA A 16 -7.77 20.79 -3.47
C ALA A 16 -9.30 20.74 -3.57
N LYS A 17 -9.89 19.59 -3.27
CA LYS A 17 -11.33 19.40 -3.21
C LYS A 17 -11.75 19.17 -1.77
N MET A 18 -12.68 19.97 -1.27
CA MET A 18 -13.16 19.93 0.11
C MET A 18 -14.65 19.57 0.12
N GLU A 19 -15.04 18.60 0.97
CA GLU A 19 -16.45 18.26 1.16
C GLU A 19 -17.18 19.37 1.90
N VAL A 20 -18.28 19.82 1.32
CA VAL A 20 -19.14 20.87 1.93
C VAL A 20 -20.26 20.18 2.73
N GLY A 21 -20.63 20.80 3.87
CA GLY A 21 -21.78 20.32 4.67
C GLY A 21 -21.45 19.19 5.65
N MET A 22 -20.17 18.92 5.92
CA MET A 22 -19.80 18.03 7.02
C MET A 22 -20.22 18.61 8.37
N GLY A 23 -20.61 17.73 9.33
CA GLY A 23 -20.96 18.12 10.69
C GLY A 23 -19.82 18.85 11.40
N ASP A 24 -20.18 19.80 12.27
CA ASP A 24 -19.25 20.68 12.99
C ASP A 24 -18.78 20.10 14.32
N THR A 25 -19.26 18.91 14.70
CA THR A 25 -18.92 18.28 16.00
C THR A 25 -18.02 17.07 15.82
N ILE A 26 -17.11 16.86 16.77
CA ILE A 26 -16.25 15.68 16.85
C ILE A 26 -17.12 14.46 17.19
N GLU A 27 -17.01 13.41 16.37
CA GLU A 27 -17.86 12.22 16.46
C GLU A 27 -17.30 11.13 17.37
N VAL A 28 -15.97 11.11 17.56
CA VAL A 28 -15.24 10.04 18.27
C VAL A 28 -14.11 10.60 19.12
N GLY A 29 -13.59 9.78 20.04
CA GLY A 29 -12.44 10.13 20.90
C GLY A 29 -12.81 10.88 22.17
N ASP A 30 -11.77 11.39 22.86
CA ASP A 30 -11.89 12.01 24.18
C ASP A 30 -12.66 13.35 24.13
N GLN A 31 -12.66 14.01 22.98
CA GLN A 31 -13.34 15.30 22.75
C GLN A 31 -14.67 15.15 21.99
N LYS A 32 -15.27 13.96 21.98
CA LYS A 32 -16.55 13.71 21.32
C LYS A 32 -17.62 14.71 21.78
N GLY A 33 -18.33 15.30 20.81
CA GLY A 33 -19.38 16.30 21.06
C GLY A 33 -18.87 17.75 21.12
N GLN A 34 -17.56 17.98 21.17
CA GLN A 34 -16.97 19.32 21.05
C GLN A 34 -16.98 19.78 19.58
N PRO A 35 -16.89 21.08 19.31
CA PRO A 35 -16.68 21.60 17.95
C PRO A 35 -15.41 20.99 17.32
N ARG A 36 -15.45 20.73 16.00
CA ARG A 36 -14.26 20.34 15.26
C ARG A 36 -13.28 21.49 15.18
N MET A 37 -12.00 21.20 15.30
CA MET A 37 -10.91 22.17 15.15
C MET A 37 -10.79 22.63 13.70
N LEU A 38 -10.61 23.93 13.50
CA LEU A 38 -10.44 24.57 12.19
C LEU A 38 -8.98 24.93 11.92
N GLU A 39 -8.22 25.24 12.99
CA GLU A 39 -6.84 25.69 12.94
C GLU A 39 -5.93 24.73 13.71
N PRO A 40 -4.66 24.54 13.29
CA PRO A 40 -3.69 23.73 14.04
C PRO A 40 -3.46 24.22 15.47
N SER A 41 -3.59 25.52 15.71
CA SER A 41 -3.44 26.17 17.03
C SER A 41 -4.50 25.74 18.07
N GLU A 42 -5.62 25.17 17.63
CA GLU A 42 -6.67 24.65 18.51
C GLU A 42 -6.35 23.25 19.04
N MET A 43 -5.31 22.60 18.50
CA MET A 43 -4.84 21.28 18.92
C MET A 43 -3.84 21.37 20.06
N SER A 44 -3.81 20.36 20.93
CA SER A 44 -2.64 20.15 21.79
C SER A 44 -1.41 19.85 20.94
N GLU A 45 -0.21 20.09 21.46
CA GLU A 45 1.04 19.82 20.76
C GLU A 45 1.14 18.35 20.29
N ASP A 46 0.68 17.40 21.12
CA ASP A 46 0.62 15.97 20.78
C ASP A 46 -0.36 15.67 19.65
N GLN A 47 -1.55 16.27 19.66
CA GLN A 47 -2.53 16.13 18.58
C GLN A 47 -1.97 16.69 17.28
N GLY A 48 -1.41 17.91 17.32
CA GLY A 48 -0.83 18.57 16.17
C GLY A 48 0.29 17.72 15.54
N ARG A 49 1.24 17.23 16.35
CA ARG A 49 2.33 16.36 15.86
C ARG A 49 1.83 15.07 15.23
N HIS A 50 0.84 14.41 15.84
CA HIS A 50 0.25 13.19 15.28
C HIS A 50 -0.44 13.46 13.95
N LEU A 51 -1.26 14.51 13.87
CA LEU A 51 -1.96 14.84 12.63
C LEU A 51 -1.01 15.26 11.52
N LEU A 52 -0.01 16.10 11.83
CA LEU A 52 1.01 16.52 10.87
C LEU A 52 1.78 15.30 10.30
N SER A 53 2.11 14.33 11.16
CA SER A 53 2.73 13.07 10.73
C SER A 53 1.82 12.27 9.79
N ILE A 54 0.51 12.24 10.04
CA ILE A 54 -0.47 11.57 9.16
C ILE A 54 -0.53 12.28 7.80
N ILE A 55 -0.65 13.60 7.77
CA ILE A 55 -0.72 14.39 6.53
C ILE A 55 0.54 14.20 5.69
N ARG A 56 1.73 14.26 6.31
CA ARG A 56 3.01 14.05 5.63
C ARG A 56 3.17 12.62 5.12
N ALA A 57 2.76 11.61 5.90
CA ALA A 57 2.77 10.23 5.48
C ALA A 57 1.85 10.02 4.28
N GLN A 58 0.62 10.55 4.32
CA GLN A 58 -0.33 10.49 3.21
C GLN A 58 0.27 11.15 1.96
N ALA A 59 0.79 12.37 2.04
CA ALA A 59 1.42 13.04 0.91
C ALA A 59 2.58 12.21 0.32
N SER A 60 3.42 11.62 1.18
CA SER A 60 4.54 10.76 0.75
C SER A 60 4.06 9.52 0.00
N THR A 61 2.93 8.93 0.38
CA THR A 61 2.40 7.72 -0.29
C THR A 61 1.88 8.04 -1.69
N GLU A 62 1.19 9.16 -1.86
CA GLU A 62 0.67 9.58 -3.15
C GLU A 62 1.79 9.76 -4.20
N PHE A 63 2.86 10.49 -3.84
CA PHE A 63 4.01 10.67 -4.73
C PHE A 63 4.82 9.38 -4.91
N GLY A 64 4.89 8.53 -3.87
CA GLY A 64 5.53 7.23 -3.95
C GLY A 64 4.82 6.28 -4.92
N SER A 65 3.49 6.27 -4.89
CA SER A 65 2.64 5.52 -5.83
C SER A 65 2.94 5.91 -7.28
N ILE A 66 2.94 7.21 -7.59
CA ILE A 66 3.25 7.71 -8.94
C ILE A 66 4.61 7.22 -9.41
N GLN A 67 5.65 7.33 -8.57
CA GLN A 67 7.02 6.90 -8.91
C GLN A 67 7.10 5.39 -9.20
N GLN A 68 6.36 4.57 -8.46
CA GLN A 68 6.33 3.13 -8.68
C GLN A 68 5.59 2.76 -9.97
N HIS A 69 4.43 3.37 -10.22
CA HIS A 69 3.63 3.12 -11.43
C HIS A 69 4.39 3.50 -12.71
N GLU A 70 5.14 4.59 -12.70
CA GLU A 70 5.88 5.10 -13.86
C GLU A 70 6.85 4.06 -14.43
N VAL A 71 7.56 3.33 -13.56
CA VAL A 71 8.65 2.41 -13.94
C VAL A 71 8.21 1.33 -14.94
N THR A 72 6.99 0.81 -14.80
CA THR A 72 6.49 -0.29 -15.62
C THR A 72 5.35 0.09 -16.57
N LEU A 73 4.94 1.35 -16.59
CA LEU A 73 3.82 1.85 -17.38
C LEU A 73 3.95 1.53 -18.88
N SER A 74 5.15 1.66 -19.44
CA SER A 74 5.44 1.35 -20.85
C SER A 74 5.34 -0.14 -21.19
N ARG A 75 5.30 -1.01 -20.17
CA ARG A 75 5.20 -2.48 -20.32
C ARG A 75 3.76 -2.99 -20.31
N ALA A 76 2.78 -2.08 -20.24
CA ALA A 76 1.37 -2.45 -20.35
C ALA A 76 1.13 -3.19 -21.67
N GLN A 77 0.42 -4.32 -21.60
CA GLN A 77 0.15 -5.18 -22.75
C GLN A 77 -0.97 -4.63 -23.64
N GLU A 78 -1.85 -3.83 -23.04
CA GLU A 78 -2.95 -3.17 -23.70
C GLU A 78 -2.96 -1.69 -23.37
N ASP A 79 -3.29 -0.87 -24.37
CA ASP A 79 -3.40 0.58 -24.19
C ASP A 79 -4.48 0.94 -23.16
N GLU A 80 -5.56 0.15 -23.09
CA GLU A 80 -6.61 0.38 -22.11
C GLU A 80 -6.08 0.30 -20.67
N ASP A 81 -5.25 -0.71 -20.34
CA ASP A 81 -4.65 -0.86 -19.03
C ASP A 81 -3.69 0.28 -18.71
N ARG A 82 -2.90 0.70 -19.70
CA ARG A 82 -2.02 1.86 -19.57
C ARG A 82 -2.78 3.13 -19.21
N PHE A 83 -3.93 3.36 -19.87
CA PHE A 83 -4.72 4.55 -19.63
C PHE A 83 -5.44 4.53 -18.28
N TRP A 84 -5.83 3.36 -17.78
CA TRP A 84 -6.34 3.22 -16.43
C TRP A 84 -5.29 3.63 -15.38
N VAL A 85 -4.06 3.15 -15.53
CA VAL A 85 -2.95 3.49 -14.64
C VAL A 85 -2.58 4.98 -14.74
N LEU A 86 -2.55 5.55 -15.95
CA LEU A 86 -2.32 6.99 -16.12
C LEU A 86 -3.35 7.86 -15.40
N ARG A 87 -4.62 7.45 -15.39
CA ARG A 87 -5.64 8.14 -14.62
C ARG A 87 -5.41 7.98 -13.12
N VAL A 88 -5.08 6.79 -12.63
CA VAL A 88 -4.69 6.58 -11.22
C VAL A 88 -3.56 7.55 -10.86
N MET A 89 -2.47 7.58 -11.63
CA MET A 89 -1.33 8.48 -11.37
C MET A 89 -1.74 9.96 -11.34
N ALA A 90 -2.67 10.39 -12.19
CA ALA A 90 -3.17 11.76 -12.21
C ALA A 90 -4.02 12.08 -10.96
N GLU A 91 -4.83 11.15 -10.52
CA GLU A 91 -5.64 11.29 -9.30
C GLU A 91 -4.75 11.25 -8.04
N GLU A 92 -3.72 10.38 -7.99
CA GLU A 92 -2.70 10.36 -6.93
C GLU A 92 -1.93 11.69 -6.84
N LEU A 93 -1.58 12.28 -7.98
CA LEU A 93 -0.96 13.62 -8.01
C LEU A 93 -1.89 14.67 -7.37
N ARG A 94 -3.19 14.60 -7.64
CA ARG A 94 -4.18 15.47 -7.02
C ARG A 94 -4.31 15.20 -5.51
N HIS A 95 -4.28 13.93 -5.08
CA HIS A 95 -4.29 13.55 -3.66
C HIS A 95 -3.06 14.11 -2.93
N GLY A 96 -1.88 13.98 -3.51
CA GLY A 96 -0.67 14.59 -2.97
C GLY A 96 -0.78 16.11 -2.83
N TYR A 97 -1.34 16.76 -3.86
CA TYR A 97 -1.61 18.20 -3.83
C TYR A 97 -2.66 18.59 -2.78
N GLN A 98 -3.66 17.73 -2.55
CA GLN A 98 -4.63 17.90 -1.46
C GLN A 98 -3.95 17.98 -0.09
N MET A 99 -2.97 17.10 0.15
CA MET A 99 -2.19 17.13 1.40
C MET A 99 -1.27 18.35 1.47
N PHE A 100 -0.67 18.77 0.36
CA PHE A 100 0.12 20.02 0.32
C PHE A 100 -0.73 21.25 0.62
N HIS A 101 -1.96 21.28 0.13
CA HIS A 101 -2.90 22.35 0.48
C HIS A 101 -3.09 22.46 2.01
N LEU A 102 -3.23 21.32 2.70
CA LEU A 102 -3.37 21.32 4.18
C LEU A 102 -2.09 21.79 4.89
N LEU A 103 -0.90 21.54 4.30
CA LEU A 103 0.37 22.01 4.86
C LEU A 103 0.60 23.50 4.61
N THR A 104 0.19 24.03 3.46
CA THR A 104 0.53 25.40 3.02
C THR A 104 -0.55 26.43 3.33
N SER A 105 -1.81 26.02 3.51
CA SER A 105 -2.93 26.92 3.79
C SER A 105 -3.19 27.16 5.29
N GLN A 106 -2.41 26.51 6.16
CA GLN A 106 -2.59 26.52 7.60
C GLN A 106 -1.29 26.88 8.31
N ASP A 107 -1.39 27.49 9.49
CA ASP A 107 -0.23 27.80 10.34
C ASP A 107 0.11 26.63 11.26
N TRP A 108 1.22 25.94 10.96
CA TRP A 108 1.75 24.82 11.75
C TRP A 108 2.88 25.24 12.70
N SER A 109 3.19 26.53 12.85
CA SER A 109 4.33 27.00 13.65
C SER A 109 4.24 26.60 15.14
N GLY A 110 3.03 26.40 15.67
CA GLY A 110 2.82 25.86 17.02
C GLY A 110 3.08 24.35 17.18
N VAL A 111 3.33 23.65 16.08
CA VAL A 111 3.51 22.18 16.05
C VAL A 111 4.91 21.78 15.61
N THR A 112 5.52 22.54 14.71
CA THR A 112 6.84 22.27 14.12
C THR A 112 7.59 23.55 13.80
N ASP A 113 8.93 23.49 13.86
CA ASP A 113 9.81 24.59 13.45
C ASP A 113 10.07 24.61 11.93
N GLN A 114 9.59 23.60 11.18
CA GLN A 114 9.72 23.56 9.71
C GLN A 114 8.71 24.50 9.06
N SER A 115 9.13 25.22 8.03
CA SER A 115 8.22 25.97 7.18
C SER A 115 7.36 25.05 6.34
N ALA A 116 6.24 25.56 5.82
CA ALA A 116 5.39 24.79 4.89
C ALA A 116 6.15 24.39 3.62
N GLU A 117 6.97 25.30 3.11
CA GLU A 117 7.84 25.08 1.94
C GLU A 117 8.86 23.97 2.19
N ASP A 118 9.51 23.95 3.36
CA ASP A 118 10.47 22.89 3.72
C ASP A 118 9.82 21.53 3.81
N MET A 119 8.61 21.46 4.39
CA MET A 119 7.83 20.20 4.47
C MET A 119 7.43 19.68 3.09
N VAL A 120 7.01 20.55 2.19
CA VAL A 120 6.66 20.19 0.81
C VAL A 120 7.90 19.75 0.03
N GLU A 121 9.02 20.50 0.14
CA GLU A 121 10.29 20.17 -0.54
C GLU A 121 10.82 18.80 -0.05
N GLU A 122 10.74 18.54 1.24
CA GLU A 122 11.15 17.24 1.81
C GLU A 122 10.37 16.09 1.16
N ILE A 123 9.04 16.20 1.06
CA ILE A 123 8.19 15.18 0.46
C ILE A 123 8.49 15.03 -1.05
N LEU A 124 8.58 16.12 -1.79
CA LEU A 124 8.91 16.11 -3.22
C LEU A 124 10.31 15.57 -3.52
N SER A 125 11.21 15.64 -2.54
CA SER A 125 12.57 15.10 -2.66
C SER A 125 12.64 13.58 -2.43
N MET A 126 11.62 12.97 -1.85
CA MET A 126 11.59 11.53 -1.59
C MET A 126 11.58 10.73 -2.90
N ARG A 127 12.22 9.57 -2.87
CA ARG A 127 12.26 8.61 -3.98
C ARG A 127 11.99 7.21 -3.44
N THR A 128 11.69 6.27 -4.31
CA THR A 128 11.60 4.84 -3.94
C THR A 128 12.82 4.45 -3.11
N GLY A 129 12.58 3.97 -1.91
CA GLY A 129 13.61 3.71 -0.88
C GLY A 129 13.63 4.72 0.27
N SER A 130 12.90 5.86 0.17
CA SER A 130 12.89 6.93 1.17
C SER A 130 11.51 7.39 1.63
N HIS A 131 10.45 6.79 1.11
CA HIS A 131 9.09 7.09 1.54
C HIS A 131 8.81 6.60 2.96
N VAL A 132 7.83 7.25 3.61
CA VAL A 132 7.47 6.96 5.02
C VAL A 132 6.98 5.53 5.21
N LEU A 133 6.21 4.98 4.26
CA LEU A 133 5.70 3.61 4.31
C LEU A 133 6.49 2.69 3.37
N ASP A 134 6.86 1.53 3.87
CA ASP A 134 7.72 0.57 3.16
C ASP A 134 7.12 0.06 1.83
N ALA A 135 5.79 -0.01 1.71
CA ALA A 135 5.13 -0.40 0.47
C ALA A 135 5.53 0.49 -0.72
N PHE A 136 5.84 1.76 -0.47
CA PHE A 136 6.24 2.73 -1.50
C PHE A 136 7.76 2.78 -1.74
N ASN A 137 8.51 1.89 -1.11
CA ASN A 137 9.96 1.75 -1.24
C ASN A 137 10.38 0.50 -2.00
N ILE A 138 9.45 -0.15 -2.69
CA ILE A 138 9.65 -1.40 -3.40
C ILE A 138 9.34 -1.18 -4.88
N ASP A 139 10.30 -1.51 -5.75
CA ASP A 139 10.13 -1.37 -7.20
C ASP A 139 9.09 -2.36 -7.75
N TYR A 140 8.40 -1.95 -8.81
CA TYR A 140 7.57 -2.85 -9.59
C TYR A 140 8.44 -3.68 -10.55
N ASP A 141 8.23 -4.99 -10.56
CA ASP A 141 8.98 -5.93 -11.40
C ASP A 141 8.38 -6.03 -12.81
N SER A 142 7.08 -5.84 -12.91
CA SER A 142 6.33 -5.95 -14.16
C SER A 142 5.06 -5.10 -14.12
N PHE A 143 4.36 -4.99 -15.26
CA PHE A 143 3.06 -4.33 -15.30
C PHE A 143 1.98 -5.04 -14.48
N VAL A 144 2.17 -6.32 -14.15
CA VAL A 144 1.28 -7.05 -13.22
C VAL A 144 1.26 -6.37 -11.85
N ASP A 145 2.40 -5.85 -11.40
CA ASP A 145 2.49 -5.11 -10.14
C ASP A 145 1.63 -3.83 -10.14
N ASN A 146 1.56 -3.09 -11.26
CA ASN A 146 0.66 -1.92 -11.37
C ASN A 146 -0.78 -2.28 -11.02
N VAL A 147 -1.25 -3.39 -11.57
CA VAL A 147 -2.65 -3.81 -11.43
C VAL A 147 -2.91 -4.46 -10.08
N VAL A 148 -1.99 -5.31 -9.61
CA VAL A 148 -2.11 -5.95 -8.30
C VAL A 148 -1.96 -4.93 -7.16
N PHE A 149 -1.06 -3.94 -7.31
CA PHE A 149 -0.91 -2.84 -6.35
C PHE A 149 -2.23 -2.07 -6.20
N ALA A 150 -2.84 -1.64 -7.30
CA ALA A 150 -4.14 -0.96 -7.27
C ALA A 150 -5.24 -1.83 -6.62
N ALA A 151 -5.24 -3.15 -6.86
CA ALA A 151 -6.21 -4.05 -6.23
C ALA A 151 -5.98 -4.26 -4.72
N VAL A 152 -4.72 -4.18 -4.26
CA VAL A 152 -4.27 -4.58 -2.91
C VAL A 152 -3.90 -3.37 -2.06
N ILE A 153 -3.01 -2.50 -2.53
CA ILE A 153 -2.46 -1.38 -1.74
C ILE A 153 -3.42 -0.19 -1.72
N ASP A 154 -3.99 0.21 -2.86
CA ASP A 154 -4.99 1.30 -2.89
C ASP A 154 -6.23 0.91 -2.08
N ARG A 155 -6.52 -0.38 -1.94
CA ARG A 155 -7.54 -0.85 -1.00
C ARG A 155 -7.23 -0.51 0.46
N VAL A 156 -5.97 -0.46 0.87
CA VAL A 156 -5.60 0.07 2.19
C VAL A 156 -5.92 1.56 2.27
N GLY A 157 -5.62 2.33 1.21
CA GLY A 157 -6.00 3.75 1.07
C GLY A 157 -7.48 3.96 1.33
N LYS A 158 -8.35 3.20 0.66
CA LYS A 158 -9.81 3.21 0.91
C LYS A 158 -10.16 3.09 2.40
N TYR A 159 -9.53 2.15 3.13
CA TYR A 159 -9.80 1.98 4.57
C TYR A 159 -9.27 3.14 5.39
N GLN A 160 -8.05 3.63 5.11
CA GLN A 160 -7.45 4.74 5.82
C GLN A 160 -8.29 6.01 5.66
N LEU A 161 -8.63 6.39 4.43
CA LEU A 161 -9.47 7.57 4.15
C LEU A 161 -10.86 7.44 4.79
N SER A 162 -11.46 6.23 4.73
CA SER A 162 -12.77 5.95 5.35
C SER A 162 -12.75 6.14 6.87
N MET A 163 -11.69 5.70 7.54
CA MET A 163 -11.54 5.88 8.98
C MET A 163 -11.30 7.34 9.36
N GLN A 164 -10.59 8.09 8.52
CA GLN A 164 -10.13 9.46 8.79
C GLN A 164 -11.17 10.53 8.47
N LYS A 165 -12.24 10.22 7.73
CA LYS A 165 -13.31 11.17 7.42
C LYS A 165 -14.01 11.74 8.65
N VAL A 166 -13.89 11.10 9.81
CA VAL A 166 -14.44 11.57 11.10
C VAL A 166 -13.47 12.48 11.86
N CYS A 167 -12.31 12.80 11.30
CA CYS A 167 -11.23 13.52 11.96
C CYS A 167 -11.71 14.76 12.68
N ALA A 168 -11.24 14.96 13.91
CA ALA A 168 -11.54 16.12 14.75
C ALA A 168 -11.05 17.44 14.12
N TYR A 169 -10.04 17.39 13.24
CA TYR A 169 -9.58 18.55 12.47
C TYR A 169 -10.37 18.61 11.15
N LYS A 170 -11.22 19.63 11.03
CA LYS A 170 -12.22 19.73 9.95
C LYS A 170 -11.63 19.81 8.56
N PRO A 171 -10.56 20.60 8.27
CA PRO A 171 -9.98 20.64 6.93
C PRO A 171 -9.49 19.28 6.43
N PHE A 172 -8.87 18.48 7.30
CA PHE A 172 -8.45 17.12 6.95
C PHE A 172 -9.65 16.20 6.72
N ALA A 173 -10.65 16.23 7.60
CA ALA A 173 -11.87 15.44 7.42
C ALA A 173 -12.59 15.76 6.09
N GLN A 174 -12.66 17.03 5.71
CA GLN A 174 -13.28 17.50 4.46
C GLN A 174 -12.51 17.03 3.21
N SER A 175 -11.22 16.74 3.33
CA SER A 175 -10.39 16.24 2.23
C SER A 175 -10.68 14.76 1.90
N MET A 176 -11.15 13.96 2.86
CA MET A 176 -11.28 12.50 2.72
C MET A 176 -12.37 12.05 1.74
N PRO A 177 -13.62 12.61 1.75
CA PRO A 177 -14.67 12.13 0.85
C PRO A 177 -14.39 12.32 -0.64
N PRO A 178 -13.82 13.45 -1.12
CA PRO A 178 -13.38 13.57 -2.51
C PRO A 178 -12.36 12.52 -2.92
N MET A 179 -11.34 12.27 -2.09
CA MET A 179 -10.32 11.24 -2.34
C MET A 179 -10.95 9.84 -2.38
N LEU A 180 -11.83 9.51 -1.43
CA LEU A 180 -12.55 8.23 -1.41
C LEU A 180 -13.37 7.95 -2.69
N ARG A 181 -13.92 8.98 -3.32
CA ARG A 181 -14.65 8.81 -4.60
C ARG A 181 -13.70 8.42 -5.73
N GLU A 182 -12.48 8.96 -5.73
CA GLU A 182 -11.45 8.64 -6.71
C GLU A 182 -10.82 7.27 -6.42
N GLU A 183 -10.61 6.90 -5.16
CA GLU A 183 -10.18 5.56 -4.76
C GLU A 183 -11.08 4.43 -5.29
N ALA A 184 -12.36 4.68 -5.47
CA ALA A 184 -13.25 3.69 -6.08
C ALA A 184 -12.84 3.36 -7.53
N PHE A 185 -12.29 4.34 -8.25
CA PHE A 185 -11.72 4.12 -9.59
C PHE A 185 -10.39 3.37 -9.51
N HIS A 186 -9.50 3.70 -8.56
CA HIS A 186 -8.22 3.01 -8.35
C HIS A 186 -8.46 1.51 -8.12
N LEU A 187 -9.40 1.16 -7.25
CA LEU A 187 -9.77 -0.24 -7.02
C LEU A 187 -10.29 -0.93 -8.28
N ALA A 188 -11.06 -0.22 -9.11
CA ALA A 188 -11.54 -0.76 -10.38
C ALA A 188 -10.38 -0.94 -11.37
N ALA A 189 -9.40 -0.02 -11.41
CA ALA A 189 -8.20 -0.12 -12.22
C ALA A 189 -7.33 -1.34 -11.86
N GLY A 190 -7.41 -1.82 -10.62
CA GLY A 190 -6.82 -3.09 -10.20
C GLY A 190 -7.68 -4.31 -10.56
N VAL A 191 -8.94 -4.32 -10.12
CA VAL A 191 -9.77 -5.53 -10.18
C VAL A 191 -10.26 -5.85 -11.60
N VAL A 192 -10.59 -4.85 -12.43
CA VAL A 192 -11.14 -5.08 -13.77
C VAL A 192 -10.12 -5.74 -14.71
N PRO A 193 -8.87 -5.26 -14.82
CA PRO A 193 -7.86 -5.98 -15.59
C PRO A 193 -7.60 -7.40 -15.07
N LEU A 194 -7.50 -7.59 -13.74
CA LEU A 194 -7.31 -8.92 -13.15
C LEU A 194 -8.42 -9.90 -13.58
N ARG A 195 -9.68 -9.47 -13.56
CA ARG A 195 -10.81 -10.28 -14.03
C ARG A 195 -10.65 -10.71 -15.47
N ARG A 196 -10.21 -9.80 -16.33
CA ARG A 196 -9.95 -10.10 -17.74
C ARG A 196 -8.76 -11.04 -17.91
N TRP A 197 -7.68 -10.80 -17.18
CA TRP A 197 -6.45 -11.59 -17.29
C TRP A 197 -6.66 -13.05 -16.82
N VAL A 198 -7.36 -13.29 -15.72
CA VAL A 198 -7.61 -14.68 -15.28
C VAL A 198 -8.48 -15.44 -16.27
N GLN A 199 -9.45 -14.79 -16.92
CA GLN A 199 -10.25 -15.42 -17.97
C GLN A 199 -9.41 -15.76 -19.19
N ARG A 200 -8.51 -14.87 -19.61
CA ARG A 200 -7.58 -15.11 -20.72
C ARG A 200 -6.53 -16.17 -20.39
N ALA A 201 -5.98 -16.16 -19.17
CA ALA A 201 -5.06 -17.20 -18.71
C ALA A 201 -5.72 -18.58 -18.77
N ALA A 202 -7.00 -18.68 -18.42
CA ALA A 202 -7.78 -19.92 -18.56
C ALA A 202 -7.90 -20.40 -20.01
N GLN A 203 -7.80 -19.49 -20.98
CA GLN A 203 -7.87 -19.76 -22.42
C GLN A 203 -6.48 -19.96 -23.08
N GLY A 204 -5.41 -19.98 -22.27
CA GLY A 204 -4.05 -20.19 -22.77
C GLY A 204 -3.30 -18.91 -23.15
N TYR A 205 -3.75 -17.74 -22.67
CA TYR A 205 -3.02 -16.48 -22.86
C TYR A 205 -1.75 -16.48 -22.00
N GLU A 206 -0.59 -16.34 -22.61
CA GLU A 206 0.71 -16.55 -21.95
C GLU A 206 1.35 -15.26 -21.39
N LEU A 207 0.90 -14.09 -21.83
CA LEU A 207 1.51 -12.82 -21.42
C LEU A 207 1.28 -12.48 -19.93
N VAL A 208 0.12 -12.88 -19.37
CA VAL A 208 -0.14 -12.80 -17.92
C VAL A 208 -0.67 -14.14 -17.43
N THR A 209 0.11 -14.85 -16.66
CA THR A 209 -0.24 -16.17 -16.10
C THR A 209 -0.80 -16.06 -14.69
N MET A 210 -1.56 -17.08 -14.27
CA MET A 210 -2.03 -17.19 -12.88
C MET A 210 -0.86 -17.15 -11.88
N ASN A 211 0.27 -17.80 -12.23
CA ASN A 211 1.47 -17.77 -11.40
C ASN A 211 2.08 -16.36 -11.27
N ALA A 212 2.08 -15.55 -12.35
CA ALA A 212 2.57 -14.17 -12.27
C ALA A 212 1.70 -13.32 -11.33
N ILE A 213 0.37 -13.48 -11.41
CA ILE A 213 -0.57 -12.82 -10.50
C ILE A 213 -0.36 -13.30 -9.06
N GLN A 214 -0.21 -14.62 -8.85
CA GLN A 214 0.02 -15.20 -7.52
C GLN A 214 1.29 -14.63 -6.87
N ARG A 215 2.42 -14.62 -7.59
CA ARG A 215 3.69 -14.08 -7.07
C ARG A 215 3.59 -12.59 -6.73
N SER A 216 2.82 -11.82 -7.52
CA SER A 216 2.56 -10.42 -7.22
C SER A 216 1.65 -10.25 -5.98
N LEU A 217 0.64 -11.10 -5.80
CA LEU A 217 -0.15 -11.14 -4.55
C LEU A 217 0.73 -11.46 -3.34
N ASP A 218 1.61 -12.44 -3.43
CA ASP A 218 2.54 -12.83 -2.37
C ASP A 218 3.53 -11.70 -2.02
N LYS A 219 3.87 -10.84 -2.97
CA LYS A 219 4.68 -9.63 -2.76
C LYS A 219 3.89 -8.52 -2.06
N TRP A 220 2.68 -8.20 -2.54
CA TRP A 220 1.97 -6.99 -2.14
C TRP A 220 1.02 -7.16 -0.96
N VAL A 221 0.41 -8.33 -0.76
CA VAL A 221 -0.50 -8.55 0.37
C VAL A 221 0.17 -8.35 1.72
N PRO A 222 1.39 -8.86 1.98
CA PRO A 222 2.11 -8.57 3.23
C PRO A 222 2.38 -7.07 3.42
N ARG A 223 2.69 -6.36 2.35
CA ARG A 223 2.90 -4.88 2.39
C ARG A 223 1.62 -4.14 2.75
N GLY A 224 0.50 -4.54 2.16
CA GLY A 224 -0.82 -3.98 2.52
C GLY A 224 -1.17 -4.21 3.99
N LEU A 225 -0.93 -5.40 4.51
CA LEU A 225 -1.16 -5.70 5.93
C LEU A 225 -0.27 -4.86 6.87
N GLU A 226 0.97 -4.58 6.48
CA GLU A 226 1.90 -3.75 7.26
C GLU A 226 1.48 -2.28 7.34
N MET A 227 0.80 -1.75 6.31
CA MET A 227 0.35 -0.35 6.28
C MET A 227 -0.67 0.00 7.37
N PHE A 228 -1.35 -0.99 7.95
CA PHE A 228 -2.22 -0.77 9.12
C PHE A 228 -1.43 -0.53 10.41
N GLY A 229 -0.12 -0.86 10.45
CA GLY A 229 0.74 -0.71 11.60
C GLY A 229 0.44 -1.70 12.73
N HIS A 230 0.90 -1.35 13.94
CA HIS A 230 0.70 -2.16 15.13
C HIS A 230 -0.64 -1.87 15.81
N GLU A 231 -1.23 -2.86 16.47
CA GLU A 231 -2.49 -2.70 17.23
C GLU A 231 -2.43 -1.55 18.25
N LYS A 232 -1.30 -1.45 18.97
CA LYS A 232 -1.09 -0.41 20.00
C LYS A 232 -0.95 1.01 19.43
N GLY A 233 -0.57 1.17 18.16
CA GLY A 233 -0.35 2.48 17.54
C GLY A 233 -1.64 3.22 17.14
N GLY A 234 -2.78 2.54 17.10
CA GLY A 234 -4.04 3.12 16.68
C GLY A 234 -4.84 3.83 17.77
N ASP A 235 -4.59 3.51 19.04
CA ASP A 235 -5.42 3.99 20.15
C ASP A 235 -5.32 5.52 20.34
N SER A 236 -4.14 6.11 20.21
CA SER A 236 -3.96 7.57 20.28
C SER A 236 -4.77 8.29 19.20
N ASN A 237 -4.78 7.79 17.97
CA ASN A 237 -5.54 8.41 16.88
C ASN A 237 -7.07 8.35 17.11
N ILE A 238 -7.57 7.29 17.77
CA ILE A 238 -8.98 7.20 18.15
C ILE A 238 -9.27 8.19 19.29
N ARG A 239 -8.41 8.23 20.31
CA ARG A 239 -8.56 9.16 21.44
C ARG A 239 -8.54 10.62 20.97
N PHE A 240 -7.66 10.96 20.04
CA PHE A 240 -7.60 12.31 19.45
C PHE A 240 -8.75 12.61 18.49
N GLY A 241 -9.63 11.65 18.23
CA GLY A 241 -10.75 11.84 17.31
C GLY A 241 -10.34 11.84 15.83
N PHE A 242 -9.17 11.29 15.47
CA PHE A 242 -8.68 11.32 14.09
C PHE A 242 -9.20 10.16 13.24
N LYS A 243 -9.64 9.07 13.87
CA LYS A 243 -10.28 7.95 13.20
C LYS A 243 -11.24 7.18 14.11
N ASN A 244 -12.15 6.45 13.50
CA ASN A 244 -13.24 5.77 14.20
C ASN A 244 -13.09 4.25 14.31
N LEU A 245 -12.03 3.65 13.77
CA LEU A 245 -11.83 2.21 13.74
C LEU A 245 -10.40 1.86 14.16
N LYS A 246 -10.24 0.77 14.90
CA LYS A 246 -8.91 0.24 15.27
C LYS A 246 -8.21 -0.32 14.02
N ASN A 247 -6.88 -0.22 14.02
CA ASN A 247 -6.06 -0.73 12.91
C ASN A 247 -6.28 -2.24 12.69
N ALA A 248 -6.37 -3.04 13.76
CA ALA A 248 -6.59 -4.48 13.68
C ALA A 248 -7.96 -4.84 13.04
N ASP A 249 -9.02 -4.10 13.39
CA ASP A 249 -10.35 -4.30 12.83
C ASP A 249 -10.38 -3.94 11.35
N ALA A 250 -9.77 -2.80 10.99
CA ALA A 250 -9.64 -2.37 9.61
C ALA A 250 -8.81 -3.37 8.77
N GLN A 251 -7.70 -3.87 9.32
CA GLN A 251 -6.87 -4.89 8.68
C GLN A 251 -7.65 -6.20 8.46
N SER A 252 -8.49 -6.60 9.41
CA SER A 252 -9.31 -7.80 9.27
C SER A 252 -10.36 -7.65 8.18
N GLN A 253 -11.10 -6.52 8.16
CA GLN A 253 -12.05 -6.22 7.09
C GLN A 253 -11.40 -6.14 5.71
N TYR A 254 -10.22 -5.51 5.63
CA TYR A 254 -9.43 -5.46 4.41
C TYR A 254 -9.08 -6.85 3.90
N PHE A 255 -8.60 -7.74 4.78
CA PHE A 255 -8.23 -9.11 4.39
C PHE A 255 -9.43 -9.94 3.94
N GLU A 256 -10.57 -9.81 4.62
CA GLU A 256 -11.83 -10.43 4.20
C GLU A 256 -12.32 -9.95 2.83
N GLU A 257 -12.12 -8.66 2.54
CA GLU A 257 -12.46 -8.10 1.22
C GLU A 257 -11.54 -8.66 0.13
N LEU A 258 -10.23 -8.80 0.40
CA LEU A 258 -9.30 -9.46 -0.51
C LEU A 258 -9.66 -10.93 -0.76
N GLN A 259 -10.11 -11.66 0.25
CA GLN A 259 -10.58 -13.03 0.08
C GLN A 259 -11.75 -13.11 -0.93
N LYS A 260 -12.68 -12.16 -0.87
CA LYS A 260 -13.79 -12.08 -1.83
C LYS A 260 -13.29 -11.76 -3.25
N VAL A 261 -12.30 -10.88 -3.39
CA VAL A 261 -11.69 -10.56 -4.68
C VAL A 261 -11.03 -11.81 -5.28
N VAL A 262 -10.22 -12.51 -4.51
CA VAL A 262 -9.53 -13.74 -4.98
C VAL A 262 -10.53 -14.85 -5.32
N ALA A 263 -11.61 -15.01 -4.53
CA ALA A 263 -12.67 -15.95 -4.83
C ALA A 263 -13.37 -15.64 -6.16
N ASP A 264 -13.72 -14.37 -6.43
CA ASP A 264 -14.30 -13.92 -7.70
C ASP A 264 -13.33 -14.21 -8.89
N LEU A 265 -12.04 -13.94 -8.73
CA LEU A 265 -11.03 -14.21 -9.76
C LEU A 265 -10.95 -15.70 -10.08
N ASN A 266 -10.90 -16.55 -9.07
CA ASN A 266 -10.85 -18.02 -9.24
C ASN A 266 -12.15 -18.55 -9.90
N THR A 267 -13.30 -18.06 -9.49
CA THR A 267 -14.57 -18.42 -10.10
C THR A 267 -14.60 -18.07 -11.58
N ARG A 268 -14.09 -16.89 -11.95
CA ARG A 268 -13.97 -16.46 -13.35
C ARG A 268 -12.99 -17.32 -14.14
N TYR A 269 -11.86 -17.69 -13.56
CA TYR A 269 -10.89 -18.61 -14.16
C TYR A 269 -11.53 -19.96 -14.46
N VAL A 270 -12.20 -20.56 -13.47
CA VAL A 270 -12.87 -21.85 -13.60
C VAL A 270 -14.00 -21.79 -14.63
N ARG A 271 -14.83 -20.74 -14.62
CA ARG A 271 -15.88 -20.58 -15.64
C ARG A 271 -15.34 -20.41 -17.05
N ALA A 272 -14.21 -19.76 -17.20
CA ALA A 272 -13.57 -19.63 -18.52
C ALA A 272 -13.02 -20.99 -19.03
N ARG A 273 -12.59 -21.88 -18.10
CA ARG A 273 -12.20 -23.26 -18.43
C ARG A 273 -13.40 -24.17 -18.67
N PHE A 274 -14.50 -23.96 -17.93
CA PHE A 274 -15.72 -24.76 -17.98
C PHE A 274 -16.95 -23.87 -18.23
N PRO A 275 -17.17 -23.41 -19.48
CA PRO A 275 -18.21 -22.41 -19.78
C PRO A 275 -19.65 -22.87 -19.50
N ARG A 276 -19.87 -24.16 -19.26
CA ARG A 276 -21.19 -24.75 -18.95
C ARG A 276 -21.58 -24.63 -17.49
N LEU A 277 -20.62 -24.36 -16.59
CA LEU A 277 -20.91 -24.22 -15.16
C LEU A 277 -21.64 -22.89 -14.88
N SER A 278 -22.64 -22.96 -14.02
CA SER A 278 -23.22 -21.77 -13.41
C SER A 278 -22.19 -21.07 -12.49
N PRO A 279 -22.40 -19.82 -12.10
CA PRO A 279 -21.54 -19.18 -11.12
C PRO A 279 -21.41 -19.98 -9.82
N GLU A 280 -22.51 -20.49 -9.29
CA GLU A 280 -22.59 -21.24 -8.03
C GLU A 280 -21.85 -22.59 -8.14
N GLU A 281 -22.00 -23.29 -9.26
CA GLU A 281 -21.27 -24.55 -9.52
C GLU A 281 -19.76 -24.31 -9.62
N ALA A 282 -19.35 -23.20 -10.24
CA ALA A 282 -17.94 -22.83 -10.33
C ALA A 282 -17.35 -22.45 -8.97
N GLU A 283 -18.07 -21.69 -8.15
CA GLU A 283 -17.68 -21.38 -6.76
C GLU A 283 -17.54 -22.65 -5.92
N ALA A 284 -18.49 -23.57 -6.01
CA ALA A 284 -18.42 -24.85 -5.32
C ALA A 284 -17.24 -25.70 -5.78
N LEU A 285 -16.92 -25.69 -7.08
CA LEU A 285 -15.74 -26.37 -7.62
C LEU A 285 -14.45 -25.74 -7.11
N VAL A 286 -14.32 -24.40 -7.11
CA VAL A 286 -13.17 -23.68 -6.54
C VAL A 286 -12.98 -24.07 -5.08
N ALA A 287 -14.02 -23.99 -4.28
CA ALA A 287 -13.96 -24.32 -2.84
C ALA A 287 -13.46 -25.75 -2.63
N ARG A 288 -13.99 -26.72 -3.38
CA ARG A 288 -13.58 -28.13 -3.31
C ARG A 288 -12.12 -28.32 -3.73
N LEU A 289 -11.70 -27.74 -4.86
CA LEU A 289 -10.32 -27.86 -5.34
C LEU A 289 -9.32 -27.37 -4.30
N LEU A 290 -9.60 -26.21 -3.68
CA LEU A 290 -8.73 -25.62 -2.66
C LEU A 290 -8.73 -26.40 -1.34
N ALA A 291 -9.90 -26.91 -0.91
CA ALA A 291 -10.01 -27.66 0.34
C ALA A 291 -9.33 -29.04 0.24
N ASP A 292 -9.61 -29.76 -0.83
CA ASP A 292 -9.15 -31.15 -1.01
C ASP A 292 -7.76 -31.23 -1.68
N ARG A 293 -7.24 -30.10 -2.18
CA ARG A 293 -5.98 -30.02 -2.96
C ARG A 293 -5.99 -31.01 -4.13
N THR A 294 -7.07 -31.03 -4.86
CA THR A 294 -7.30 -32.00 -5.96
C THR A 294 -7.18 -31.34 -7.33
N LYS A 295 -7.30 -32.18 -8.35
CA LYS A 295 -7.34 -31.77 -9.77
C LYS A 295 -8.60 -32.36 -10.41
N VAL A 296 -9.30 -31.56 -11.22
CA VAL A 296 -10.49 -31.98 -11.98
C VAL A 296 -10.36 -31.49 -13.42
N GLU A 297 -10.42 -32.44 -14.38
CA GLU A 297 -10.46 -32.14 -15.83
C GLU A 297 -9.47 -31.07 -16.32
N GLY A 298 -8.22 -31.09 -15.81
CA GLY A 298 -7.18 -30.16 -16.27
C GLY A 298 -7.08 -28.85 -15.50
N VAL A 299 -7.87 -28.64 -14.44
CA VAL A 299 -7.66 -27.56 -13.44
C VAL A 299 -7.22 -28.16 -12.12
N SER A 300 -6.06 -27.73 -11.65
CA SER A 300 -5.52 -28.11 -10.34
C SER A 300 -5.80 -26.99 -9.34
N TRP A 301 -5.85 -27.33 -8.06
CA TRP A 301 -5.84 -26.33 -6.98
C TRP A 301 -4.58 -25.40 -7.06
N GLU A 302 -3.48 -25.87 -7.67
CA GLU A 302 -2.25 -25.07 -7.90
C GLU A 302 -2.42 -24.00 -8.98
N ASP A 303 -3.42 -24.15 -9.86
CA ASP A 303 -3.75 -23.16 -10.87
C ASP A 303 -4.59 -22.01 -10.30
N LEU A 304 -5.08 -22.13 -9.05
CA LEU A 304 -5.93 -21.14 -8.42
C LEU A 304 -5.14 -20.17 -7.54
N LEU A 305 -5.60 -18.93 -7.52
CA LEU A 305 -5.03 -17.89 -6.66
C LEU A 305 -5.40 -18.15 -5.19
N THR A 306 -4.44 -17.90 -4.32
CA THR A 306 -4.63 -17.95 -2.86
C THR A 306 -4.05 -16.71 -2.22
N LEU A 307 -4.67 -16.20 -1.15
CA LEU A 307 -4.02 -15.20 -0.32
C LEU A 307 -2.98 -15.88 0.56
N PRO A 308 -1.79 -15.28 0.72
CA PRO A 308 -0.81 -15.78 1.68
C PRO A 308 -1.35 -15.70 3.10
N ASP A 309 -0.86 -16.56 4.00
CA ASP A 309 -1.14 -16.45 5.43
C ASP A 309 -0.85 -15.04 5.93
N ARG A 310 -1.67 -14.51 6.86
CA ARG A 310 -1.52 -13.14 7.36
C ARG A 310 -0.16 -12.87 8.01
N ARG A 311 0.58 -13.89 8.41
CA ARG A 311 1.92 -13.82 8.99
C ARG A 311 3.04 -13.98 7.96
N TYR A 312 2.70 -14.34 6.71
CA TYR A 312 3.70 -14.57 5.67
C TYR A 312 4.49 -13.30 5.37
N PHE A 313 5.81 -13.41 5.31
CA PHE A 313 6.73 -12.38 4.83
C PHE A 313 6.51 -10.98 5.48
N ARG A 314 6.16 -10.92 6.76
CA ARG A 314 5.89 -9.64 7.44
C ARG A 314 7.11 -9.12 8.18
N ARG A 315 7.41 -7.84 7.93
CA ARG A 315 8.50 -7.08 8.58
C ARG A 315 7.99 -6.18 9.68
N LYS A 316 6.79 -5.58 9.51
CA LYS A 316 6.12 -4.68 10.45
C LYS A 316 4.70 -5.18 10.73
N GLY A 317 4.09 -4.66 11.77
CA GLY A 317 2.77 -5.09 12.24
C GLY A 317 2.84 -6.38 13.05
N GLU A 318 1.70 -6.95 13.41
CA GLU A 318 1.63 -8.17 14.21
C GLU A 318 1.19 -9.38 13.36
N PRO A 319 1.85 -10.51 13.48
CA PRO A 319 3.18 -10.73 14.03
C PRO A 319 4.28 -10.33 13.05
N ALA A 320 5.34 -9.67 13.56
CA ALA A 320 6.47 -9.22 12.75
C ALA A 320 7.62 -10.25 12.77
N TRP A 321 8.34 -10.35 11.64
CA TRP A 321 9.56 -11.15 11.50
C TRP A 321 9.39 -12.66 11.79
N THR A 322 8.19 -13.20 11.60
CA THR A 322 7.93 -14.63 11.70
C THR A 322 8.29 -15.34 10.40
N MET A 323 8.86 -16.55 10.50
CA MET A 323 9.16 -17.39 9.36
C MET A 323 7.98 -18.32 9.07
N VAL A 324 6.97 -17.76 8.41
CA VAL A 324 5.73 -18.46 8.07
C VAL A 324 5.58 -18.46 6.55
N GLY A 325 5.32 -19.63 5.98
CA GLY A 325 5.10 -19.78 4.55
C GLY A 325 3.72 -19.28 4.09
N THR A 326 3.51 -19.29 2.78
CA THR A 326 2.28 -18.80 2.13
C THR A 326 1.00 -19.49 2.62
N ARG A 327 1.11 -20.67 3.20
CA ARG A 327 -0.03 -21.46 3.71
C ARG A 327 0.02 -21.70 5.22
N GLY A 328 0.78 -20.90 5.94
CA GLY A 328 0.90 -20.98 7.38
C GLY A 328 1.94 -22.01 7.86
N GLU A 329 2.77 -22.57 6.97
CA GLU A 329 3.88 -23.45 7.34
C GLU A 329 4.87 -22.68 8.22
N SER A 330 5.37 -23.29 9.27
CA SER A 330 6.40 -22.72 10.13
C SER A 330 7.78 -23.20 9.70
N PHE A 331 8.75 -22.30 9.69
CA PHE A 331 10.16 -22.58 9.42
C PHE A 331 10.99 -22.26 10.66
N GLU A 332 11.93 -23.13 10.97
CA GLU A 332 12.90 -22.91 12.06
C GLU A 332 14.20 -22.31 11.52
N GLU A 333 14.59 -22.71 10.28
CA GLU A 333 15.85 -22.31 9.65
C GLU A 333 15.62 -21.21 8.61
N VAL A 334 16.40 -20.13 8.71
CA VAL A 334 16.31 -18.99 7.78
C VAL A 334 16.55 -19.41 6.32
N ASP A 335 17.52 -20.29 6.07
CA ASP A 335 17.84 -20.72 4.70
C ASP A 335 16.73 -21.56 4.09
N ALA A 336 16.02 -22.37 4.87
CA ALA A 336 14.83 -23.10 4.41
C ALA A 336 13.71 -22.12 4.06
N TYR A 337 13.51 -21.10 4.89
CA TYR A 337 12.54 -20.04 4.65
C TYR A 337 12.89 -19.20 3.40
N VAL A 338 14.15 -18.84 3.20
CA VAL A 338 14.61 -18.11 2.01
C VAL A 338 14.35 -18.92 0.74
N LYS A 339 14.52 -20.25 0.74
CA LYS A 339 14.12 -21.10 -0.39
C LYS A 339 12.61 -21.03 -0.67
N HIS A 340 11.79 -21.00 0.39
CA HIS A 340 10.35 -20.85 0.23
C HIS A 340 9.99 -19.47 -0.37
N LEU A 341 10.63 -18.40 0.10
CA LEU A 341 10.46 -17.05 -0.48
C LEU A 341 10.85 -17.04 -1.98
N ALA A 342 11.95 -17.70 -2.35
CA ALA A 342 12.38 -17.80 -3.73
C ALA A 342 11.37 -18.55 -4.63
N ALA A 343 10.63 -19.50 -4.08
CA ALA A 343 9.60 -20.21 -4.81
C ALA A 343 8.30 -19.41 -4.98
N THR A 344 8.05 -18.42 -4.12
CA THR A 344 6.74 -17.71 -4.03
C THR A 344 6.77 -16.27 -4.47
N LEU A 345 7.94 -15.60 -4.49
CA LEU A 345 8.09 -14.19 -4.85
C LEU A 345 8.64 -14.02 -6.28
N PRO A 346 8.42 -12.87 -6.94
CA PRO A 346 9.00 -12.57 -8.25
C PRO A 346 10.53 -12.60 -8.22
N ASP A 347 11.17 -13.20 -9.23
CA ASP A 347 12.62 -13.32 -9.31
C ASP A 347 13.37 -11.97 -9.24
N PRO A 348 12.96 -10.90 -9.96
CA PRO A 348 13.61 -9.60 -9.84
C PRO A 348 13.57 -9.05 -8.41
N TYR A 349 12.44 -9.23 -7.72
CA TYR A 349 12.28 -8.77 -6.34
C TYR A 349 13.23 -9.49 -5.36
N LEU A 350 13.49 -10.78 -5.56
CA LEU A 350 14.42 -11.55 -4.73
C LEU A 350 15.85 -10.99 -4.75
N HIS A 351 16.25 -10.37 -5.85
CA HIS A 351 17.58 -9.74 -6.02
C HIS A 351 17.59 -8.26 -5.63
N SER A 352 16.46 -7.72 -5.20
CA SER A 352 16.33 -6.32 -4.80
C SER A 352 17.12 -6.02 -3.52
N ARG A 353 17.45 -4.75 -3.33
CA ARG A 353 18.07 -4.26 -2.09
C ARG A 353 17.15 -4.50 -0.89
N ASP A 354 15.85 -4.27 -1.05
CA ASP A 354 14.84 -4.47 -0.01
C ASP A 354 14.81 -5.91 0.49
N MET A 355 14.84 -6.88 -0.41
CA MET A 355 14.83 -8.30 -0.09
C MET A 355 16.11 -8.75 0.63
N ARG A 356 17.27 -8.27 0.16
CA ARG A 356 18.56 -8.54 0.83
C ARG A 356 18.56 -8.00 2.26
N GLN A 357 18.15 -6.75 2.43
CA GLN A 357 18.06 -6.12 3.76
C GLN A 357 17.07 -6.87 4.67
N TYR A 358 15.94 -7.33 4.13
CA TYR A 358 14.98 -8.14 4.88
C TYR A 358 15.60 -9.44 5.38
N VAL A 359 16.28 -10.20 4.50
CA VAL A 359 16.90 -11.48 4.87
C VAL A 359 18.02 -11.29 5.90
N GLU A 360 18.85 -10.26 5.75
CA GLU A 360 19.88 -9.93 6.74
C GLU A 360 19.27 -9.59 8.11
N THR A 361 18.24 -8.73 8.12
CA THR A 361 17.54 -8.38 9.36
C THR A 361 16.85 -9.59 9.98
N LEU A 362 16.24 -10.47 9.16
CA LEU A 362 15.65 -11.72 9.65
C LEU A 362 16.69 -12.62 10.32
N ARG A 363 17.89 -12.74 9.74
CA ARG A 363 19.01 -13.47 10.37
C ARG A 363 19.44 -12.86 11.70
N ASP A 364 19.44 -11.52 11.80
CA ASP A 364 19.76 -10.81 13.03
C ASP A 364 18.71 -11.04 14.13
N VAL A 365 17.43 -11.00 13.76
CA VAL A 365 16.32 -11.27 14.67
C VAL A 365 16.35 -12.73 15.16
N THR A 366 16.50 -13.67 14.24
CA THR A 366 16.52 -15.11 14.55
C THR A 366 17.71 -15.49 15.41
N ALA A 367 18.87 -14.86 15.19
CA ALA A 367 20.07 -15.05 16.01
C ALA A 367 20.05 -14.28 17.36
N GLY A 368 18.98 -13.54 17.63
CA GLY A 368 18.86 -12.74 18.86
C GLY A 368 19.78 -11.51 18.93
N ARG A 369 20.39 -11.10 17.81
CA ARG A 369 21.25 -9.91 17.76
C ARG A 369 20.45 -8.61 17.88
N ILE A 370 19.20 -8.60 17.38
CA ILE A 370 18.25 -7.50 17.57
C ILE A 370 16.87 -8.07 17.89
N THR A 371 16.03 -7.29 18.55
CA THR A 371 14.63 -7.67 18.76
C THR A 371 13.78 -7.37 17.52
N ALA A 372 12.70 -8.14 17.33
CA ALA A 372 11.75 -7.90 16.24
C ALA A 372 11.16 -6.48 16.27
N GLU A 373 10.90 -5.94 17.47
CA GLU A 373 10.41 -4.57 17.65
C GLU A 373 11.43 -3.53 17.17
N LEU A 374 12.71 -3.69 17.53
CA LEU A 374 13.78 -2.80 17.10
C LEU A 374 14.00 -2.88 15.59
N ALA A 375 13.98 -4.08 15.03
CA ALA A 375 14.07 -4.30 13.58
C ALA A 375 12.94 -3.59 12.82
N SER A 376 11.72 -3.63 13.35
CA SER A 376 10.55 -2.95 12.74
C SER A 376 10.63 -1.42 12.81
N LYS A 377 11.43 -0.86 13.71
CA LYS A 377 11.66 0.59 13.85
C LYS A 377 12.80 1.11 12.98
N LYS A 378 13.61 0.22 12.39
CA LYS A 378 14.68 0.65 11.47
C LYS A 378 14.07 1.22 10.20
N THR A 379 13.98 2.56 10.15
CA THR A 379 13.83 3.28 8.90
C THR A 379 15.20 3.35 8.20
N PRO A 380 15.26 3.28 6.86
CA PRO A 380 16.51 3.59 6.16
C PRO A 380 17.01 4.96 6.61
N ASN A 381 18.24 5.05 7.09
CA ASN A 381 18.87 6.33 7.39
C ASN A 381 19.10 7.06 6.07
N LEU A 382 18.26 8.06 5.83
CA LEU A 382 18.41 8.96 4.70
C LEU A 382 19.18 10.17 5.17
N LYS A 383 20.34 10.39 4.58
CA LYS A 383 21.05 11.66 4.72
C LYS A 383 20.79 12.53 3.51
N ARG A 384 20.42 13.78 3.79
CA ARG A 384 20.44 14.84 2.79
C ARG A 384 21.90 15.01 2.35
N VAL A 385 22.22 14.54 1.15
CA VAL A 385 23.53 14.82 0.55
C VAL A 385 23.42 16.17 -0.11
N GLY A 386 24.08 17.16 0.50
CA GLY A 386 24.20 18.50 -0.04
C GLY A 386 24.89 18.46 -1.40
N GLY A 387 24.19 18.84 -2.42
CA GLY A 387 24.66 18.98 -3.79
C GLY A 387 23.51 19.42 -4.64
N VAL A 388 23.42 20.73 -4.87
CA VAL A 388 22.48 21.28 -5.84
C VAL A 388 22.95 20.84 -7.22
N CYS A 389 22.18 20.02 -7.94
CA CYS A 389 22.42 19.82 -9.35
C CYS A 389 22.31 21.18 -10.04
N PRO A 390 23.37 21.66 -10.76
CA PRO A 390 23.32 22.93 -11.43
C PRO A 390 22.16 23.09 -12.43
N CYS A 391 21.59 21.97 -12.86
CA CYS A 391 20.50 21.93 -13.84
C CYS A 391 19.10 21.94 -13.23
N SER A 392 18.90 21.63 -11.93
CA SER A 392 17.55 21.45 -11.38
C SER A 392 17.31 22.07 -10.00
N LYS A 393 18.31 22.60 -9.33
CA LYS A 393 18.22 23.00 -7.90
C LYS A 393 17.67 21.91 -6.96
N SER A 394 17.60 20.66 -7.41
CA SER A 394 17.03 19.56 -6.61
C SER A 394 18.07 19.02 -5.63
N VAL A 395 17.62 18.78 -4.41
CA VAL A 395 18.40 18.11 -3.38
C VAL A 395 18.42 16.61 -3.69
N ARG A 396 19.62 16.01 -3.71
CA ARG A 396 19.74 14.56 -3.81
C ARG A 396 19.75 13.94 -2.41
N TRP A 397 18.90 12.97 -2.20
CA TRP A 397 18.94 12.13 -1.03
C TRP A 397 19.71 10.85 -1.35
N VAL A 398 20.60 10.44 -0.46
CA VAL A 398 21.34 9.19 -0.57
C VAL A 398 21.09 8.37 0.69
N VAL A 399 20.80 7.09 0.53
CA VAL A 399 20.74 6.16 1.67
C VAL A 399 22.18 6.00 2.19
N GLU A 400 22.42 6.35 3.46
CA GLU A 400 23.70 5.98 4.08
C GLU A 400 23.77 4.46 4.21
N GLU A 401 24.80 3.87 3.63
CA GLU A 401 25.18 2.51 4.00
C GLU A 401 25.60 2.52 5.49
N PRO A 402 25.12 1.53 6.27
CA PRO A 402 25.59 1.44 7.66
C PRO A 402 27.11 1.36 7.62
N VAL A 403 27.77 2.29 8.33
CA VAL A 403 29.21 2.25 8.54
C VAL A 403 29.51 0.90 9.18
N THR A 404 30.07 -0.03 8.40
CA THR A 404 30.63 -1.24 8.95
C THR A 404 31.72 -0.82 9.93
N ALA A 405 31.55 -1.15 11.23
CA ALA A 405 32.59 -0.93 12.21
C ALA A 405 33.90 -1.53 11.65
N PRO A 406 35.03 -0.81 11.74
CA PRO A 406 36.30 -1.37 11.31
C PRO A 406 36.53 -2.70 12.05
N PRO A 407 37.10 -3.72 11.40
CA PRO A 407 37.42 -4.96 12.06
C PRO A 407 38.30 -4.62 13.28
N THR A 408 37.84 -5.00 14.46
CA THR A 408 38.65 -4.95 15.67
C THR A 408 39.93 -5.75 15.39
N ALA A 409 41.05 -5.05 15.34
CA ALA A 409 42.36 -5.67 15.22
C ALA A 409 42.52 -6.65 16.39
N ALA A 410 42.82 -7.91 16.07
CA ALA A 410 43.15 -8.96 17.02
C ALA A 410 44.52 -8.74 17.64
#